data_f6dcf0a431c800c0017ceb067b8a90fc
#
_entry.id   f6dcf0a431c800c0017ceb067b8a90fc
#
_cell.length_a   1.000
_cell.length_b   1.000
_cell.length_c   1.000
_cell.angle_alpha   90.00
_cell.angle_beta   90.00
_cell.angle_gamma   90.00
#
_symmetry.space_group_name_H-M   'P 1'
#
loop_
_entity.id
_entity.type
_entity.pdbx_description
1 polymer ?
#
loop_
_entity_poly.entity_id
_entity_poly.type
_entity_poly.pdbx_seq_one_letter_code
_entity_poly.pdbx_strand_id
1 'polypeptide(L)'
;MSDDLQKILTAQKPVTLAGGPGGFMPWLAADLARAAKGRAVLIAPDEAAMRALADGASYFAPELEVLTFPAWDCLPYDRSSPSLRSTSERLATLHALQRQTTRPQLLVTTVNAATQRTLTPFRIRQLVARLAPGERIDLQRLTALLSANGYGRTETVRDPGEFA
;
A
#
# COMPACT_ATOMS: atom_id res chain seq x y z
N MET A 1 -25.27 -5.48 8.92
CA MET A 1 -24.41 -4.33 9.29
C MET A 1 -24.87 -3.86 10.64
N SER A 2 -23.98 -3.78 11.63
CA SER A 2 -24.40 -3.36 12.99
C SER A 2 -24.77 -1.87 12.96
N ASP A 3 -25.74 -1.48 13.79
CA ASP A 3 -26.23 -0.10 13.93
C ASP A 3 -25.08 0.88 14.26
N ASP A 4 -24.08 0.41 15.00
CA ASP A 4 -22.91 1.20 15.39
C ASP A 4 -21.96 1.49 14.22
N LEU A 5 -21.76 0.54 13.29
CA LEU A 5 -20.99 0.78 12.07
C LEU A 5 -21.63 1.86 11.21
N GLN A 6 -22.96 1.84 11.11
CA GLN A 6 -23.68 2.84 10.35
C GLN A 6 -23.56 4.23 10.98
N LYS A 7 -23.62 4.33 12.29
CA LYS A 7 -23.39 5.57 13.04
C LYS A 7 -22.00 6.15 12.77
N ILE A 8 -20.95 5.30 12.75
CA ILE A 8 -19.59 5.74 12.46
C ILE A 8 -19.49 6.25 11.01
N LEU A 9 -20.03 5.52 10.03
CA LEU A 9 -19.95 5.87 8.61
C LEU A 9 -20.74 7.15 8.25
N THR A 10 -21.81 7.44 8.96
CA THR A 10 -22.66 8.62 8.73
C THR A 10 -22.34 9.80 9.63
N ALA A 11 -21.36 9.64 10.51
CA ALA A 11 -20.99 10.69 11.46
C ALA A 11 -20.46 11.94 10.75
N GLN A 12 -21.02 13.08 11.08
CA GLN A 12 -20.59 14.40 10.56
C GLN A 12 -19.39 14.98 11.36
N LYS A 13 -19.04 14.35 12.47
CA LYS A 13 -17.96 14.79 13.38
C LYS A 13 -17.07 13.59 13.70
N PRO A 14 -15.81 13.84 14.10
CA PRO A 14 -14.93 12.77 14.57
C PRO A 14 -15.59 11.93 15.68
N VAL A 15 -15.45 10.61 15.57
CA VAL A 15 -15.92 9.66 16.57
C VAL A 15 -14.70 9.05 17.26
N THR A 16 -14.68 9.08 18.59
CA THR A 16 -13.63 8.44 19.39
C THR A 16 -14.12 7.09 19.88
N LEU A 17 -13.33 6.06 19.63
CA LEU A 17 -13.56 4.71 20.13
C LEU A 17 -12.50 4.40 21.19
N ALA A 18 -12.94 3.92 22.36
CA ALA A 18 -12.07 3.61 23.47
C ALA A 18 -12.37 2.21 24.05
N GLY A 19 -11.36 1.59 24.67
CA GLY A 19 -11.54 0.35 25.41
C GLY A 19 -11.66 -0.92 24.59
N GLY A 20 -11.36 -0.88 23.29
CA GLY A 20 -11.36 -2.07 22.43
C GLY A 20 -10.19 -3.03 22.76
N PRO A 21 -10.41 -4.37 22.78
CA PRO A 21 -9.31 -5.34 22.86
C PRO A 21 -8.41 -5.27 21.63
N GLY A 22 -7.18 -5.82 21.71
CA GLY A 22 -6.15 -5.69 20.67
C GLY A 22 -6.58 -6.14 19.26
N GLY A 23 -7.42 -7.17 19.14
CA GLY A 23 -7.96 -7.63 17.85
C GLY A 23 -9.15 -6.81 17.32
N PHE A 24 -9.68 -5.88 18.10
CA PHE A 24 -10.87 -5.12 17.72
C PHE A 24 -10.63 -4.13 16.59
N MET A 25 -9.51 -3.44 16.61
CA MET A 25 -9.21 -2.40 15.60
C MET A 25 -9.06 -2.95 14.18
N PRO A 26 -8.29 -4.03 13.93
CA PRO A 26 -8.22 -4.59 12.58
C PRO A 26 -9.56 -5.17 12.10
N TRP A 27 -10.33 -5.80 13.00
CA TRP A 27 -11.69 -6.26 12.68
C TRP A 27 -12.61 -5.11 12.29
N LEU A 28 -12.66 -4.04 13.10
CA LEU A 28 -13.48 -2.87 12.85
C LEU A 28 -13.08 -2.17 11.56
N ALA A 29 -11.77 -2.00 11.31
CA ALA A 29 -11.26 -1.38 10.07
C ALA A 29 -11.68 -2.19 8.84
N ALA A 30 -11.65 -3.52 8.92
CA ALA A 30 -12.12 -4.40 7.86
C ALA A 30 -13.62 -4.23 7.60
N ASP A 31 -14.43 -4.20 8.66
CA ASP A 31 -15.88 -4.01 8.53
C ASP A 31 -16.25 -2.62 7.99
N LEU A 32 -15.55 -1.57 8.42
CA LEU A 32 -15.73 -0.23 7.87
C LEU A 32 -15.35 -0.17 6.38
N ALA A 33 -14.26 -0.81 5.97
CA ALA A 33 -13.86 -0.87 4.58
C ALA A 33 -14.90 -1.59 3.69
N ARG A 34 -15.48 -2.70 4.19
CA ARG A 34 -16.59 -3.39 3.52
C ARG A 34 -17.81 -2.49 3.36
N ALA A 35 -18.19 -1.84 4.45
CA ALA A 35 -19.41 -1.03 4.50
C ALA A 35 -19.29 0.26 3.67
N ALA A 36 -18.10 0.84 3.56
CA ALA A 36 -17.82 2.03 2.76
C ALA A 36 -17.97 1.81 1.25
N LYS A 37 -18.05 0.55 0.79
CA LYS A 37 -18.15 0.18 -0.63
C LYS A 37 -17.10 0.86 -1.52
N GLY A 38 -15.92 1.10 -0.96
CA GLY A 38 -14.89 1.84 -1.65
C GLY A 38 -13.53 1.64 -0.99
N ARG A 39 -12.90 2.72 -0.62
CA ARG A 39 -11.57 2.73 -0.04
C ARG A 39 -11.61 3.32 1.36
N ALA A 40 -11.09 2.58 2.35
CA ALA A 40 -10.86 3.08 3.70
C ALA A 40 -9.36 3.29 3.94
N VAL A 41 -9.03 4.22 4.81
CA VAL A 41 -7.64 4.51 5.20
C VAL A 41 -7.54 4.38 6.71
N LEU A 42 -6.57 3.58 7.16
CA LEU A 42 -6.23 3.41 8.57
C LEU A 42 -4.81 3.95 8.80
N ILE A 43 -4.68 4.92 9.70
CA ILE A 43 -3.40 5.53 10.03
C ILE A 43 -2.94 4.98 11.39
N ALA A 44 -1.84 4.23 11.36
CA ALA A 44 -1.20 3.66 12.54
C ALA A 44 -0.15 4.61 13.14
N PRO A 45 0.14 4.52 14.45
CA PRO A 45 1.17 5.33 15.09
C PRO A 45 2.57 5.05 14.56
N ASP A 46 2.88 3.78 14.27
CA ASP A 46 4.19 3.33 13.80
C ASP A 46 4.08 2.15 12.82
N GLU A 47 5.22 1.70 12.31
CA GLU A 47 5.26 0.64 11.30
C GLU A 47 4.91 -0.74 11.86
N ALA A 48 5.28 -1.03 13.10
CA ALA A 48 4.93 -2.30 13.75
C ALA A 48 3.42 -2.43 13.92
N ALA A 49 2.76 -1.38 14.40
CA ALA A 49 1.31 -1.29 14.49
C ALA A 49 0.64 -1.36 13.11
N MET A 50 1.20 -0.68 12.11
CA MET A 50 0.70 -0.73 10.73
C MET A 50 0.67 -2.17 10.20
N ARG A 51 1.76 -2.92 10.36
CA ARG A 51 1.84 -4.32 9.90
C ARG A 51 0.89 -5.22 10.67
N ALA A 52 0.85 -5.12 12.00
CA ALA A 52 -0.08 -5.91 12.83
C ALA A 52 -1.56 -5.64 12.47
N LEU A 53 -1.91 -4.38 12.19
CA LEU A 53 -3.26 -4.00 11.76
C LEU A 53 -3.59 -4.52 10.36
N ALA A 54 -2.64 -4.50 9.43
CA ALA A 54 -2.81 -5.01 8.07
C ALA A 54 -2.98 -6.54 8.08
N ASP A 55 -2.15 -7.26 8.84
CA ASP A 55 -2.24 -8.72 9.01
C ASP A 55 -3.56 -9.12 9.65
N GLY A 56 -3.95 -8.43 10.73
CA GLY A 56 -5.24 -8.67 11.39
C GLY A 56 -6.43 -8.40 10.48
N ALA A 57 -6.41 -7.31 9.71
CA ALA A 57 -7.47 -7.00 8.76
C ALA A 57 -7.57 -8.04 7.64
N SER A 58 -6.43 -8.51 7.13
CA SER A 58 -6.37 -9.59 6.13
C SER A 58 -6.90 -10.92 6.67
N TYR A 59 -6.67 -11.19 7.95
CA TYR A 59 -7.23 -12.37 8.64
C TYR A 59 -8.76 -12.31 8.76
N PHE A 60 -9.30 -11.17 9.20
CA PHE A 60 -10.75 -11.00 9.39
C PHE A 60 -11.53 -10.81 8.08
N ALA A 61 -10.87 -10.37 7.03
CA ALA A 61 -11.47 -10.04 5.75
C ALA A 61 -10.58 -10.44 4.56
N PRO A 62 -10.44 -11.75 4.26
CA PRO A 62 -9.58 -12.24 3.16
C PRO A 62 -9.99 -11.71 1.77
N GLU A 63 -11.22 -11.29 1.61
CA GLU A 63 -11.74 -10.69 0.37
C GLU A 63 -11.34 -9.23 0.19
N LEU A 64 -10.91 -8.54 1.24
CA LEU A 64 -10.40 -7.17 1.15
C LEU A 64 -9.05 -7.13 0.44
N GLU A 65 -8.84 -6.10 -0.34
CA GLU A 65 -7.50 -5.75 -0.79
C GLU A 65 -6.84 -4.85 0.27
N VAL A 66 -6.05 -5.45 1.15
CA VAL A 66 -5.30 -4.73 2.18
C VAL A 66 -3.99 -4.27 1.59
N LEU A 67 -3.74 -2.96 1.61
CA LEU A 67 -2.55 -2.31 1.08
C LEU A 67 -1.79 -1.65 2.22
N THR A 68 -0.48 -1.86 2.29
CA THR A 68 0.39 -1.17 3.24
C THR A 68 1.16 -0.05 2.56
N PHE A 69 1.30 1.09 3.21
CA PHE A 69 2.10 2.21 2.71
C PHE A 69 3.05 2.68 3.81
N PRO A 70 4.28 2.12 3.87
CA PRO A 70 5.28 2.45 4.90
C PRO A 70 5.87 3.84 4.69
N ALA A 71 6.48 4.40 5.73
CA ALA A 71 7.32 5.58 5.61
C ALA A 71 8.64 5.24 4.90
N TRP A 72 9.35 6.27 4.42
CA TRP A 72 10.74 6.11 4.01
C TRP A 72 11.58 5.69 5.22
N ASP A 73 12.47 4.75 5.02
CA ASP A 73 13.40 4.20 6.01
C ASP A 73 14.72 4.99 6.12
N CYS A 74 14.76 6.17 5.56
CA CYS A 74 15.85 7.14 5.67
C CYS A 74 15.32 8.52 6.08
N LEU A 75 16.16 9.31 6.73
CA LEU A 75 15.81 10.69 7.07
C LEU A 75 16.00 11.62 5.86
N PRO A 76 15.21 12.71 5.76
CA PRO A 76 15.49 13.77 4.82
C PRO A 76 16.92 14.29 4.99
N TYR A 77 17.64 14.45 3.89
CA TYR A 77 19.05 14.90 3.88
C TYR A 77 20.06 13.88 4.43
N ASP A 78 19.66 12.65 4.69
CA ASP A 78 20.60 11.57 5.00
C ASP A 78 21.48 11.26 3.78
N ARG A 79 22.68 10.72 4.01
CA ARG A 79 23.59 10.29 2.95
C ARG A 79 23.18 8.96 2.33
N SER A 80 22.26 8.23 2.96
CA SER A 80 21.71 6.98 2.46
C SER A 80 20.40 7.19 1.72
N SER A 81 20.27 6.53 0.59
CA SER A 81 19.00 6.44 -0.13
C SER A 81 18.05 5.47 0.59
N PRO A 82 16.72 5.61 0.39
CA PRO A 82 15.77 4.62 0.88
C PRO A 82 16.10 3.23 0.37
N SER A 83 15.81 2.20 1.17
CA SER A 83 16.00 0.82 0.74
C SER A 83 15.14 0.48 -0.48
N LEU A 84 15.62 -0.43 -1.32
CA LEU A 84 14.85 -0.92 -2.47
C LEU A 84 13.52 -1.53 -2.03
N ARG A 85 13.49 -2.20 -0.88
CA ARG A 85 12.28 -2.76 -0.29
C ARG A 85 11.23 -1.69 0.00
N SER A 86 11.60 -0.64 0.73
CA SER A 86 10.70 0.46 1.07
C SER A 86 10.20 1.16 -0.21
N THR A 87 11.10 1.41 -1.16
CA THR A 87 10.76 2.02 -2.45
C THR A 87 9.77 1.17 -3.24
N SER A 88 10.02 -0.13 -3.37
CA SER A 88 9.17 -1.06 -4.10
C SER A 88 7.78 -1.17 -3.48
N GLU A 89 7.69 -1.32 -2.14
CA GLU A 89 6.43 -1.43 -1.43
C GLU A 89 5.57 -0.16 -1.61
N ARG A 90 6.19 1.02 -1.49
CA ARG A 90 5.51 2.31 -1.72
C ARG A 90 5.00 2.45 -3.16
N LEU A 91 5.84 2.15 -4.16
CA LEU A 91 5.46 2.26 -5.56
C LEU A 91 4.36 1.26 -5.93
N ALA A 92 4.44 0.03 -5.45
CA ALA A 92 3.41 -0.98 -5.66
C ALA A 92 2.05 -0.53 -5.09
N THR A 93 2.05 0.02 -3.88
CA THR A 93 0.83 0.53 -3.25
C THR A 93 0.27 1.73 -4.00
N LEU A 94 1.11 2.72 -4.37
CA LEU A 94 0.67 3.87 -5.16
C LEU A 94 0.12 3.46 -6.53
N HIS A 95 0.68 2.42 -7.14
CA HIS A 95 0.15 1.87 -8.39
C HIS A 95 -1.19 1.16 -8.16
N ALA A 96 -1.30 0.33 -7.11
CA ALA A 96 -2.53 -0.36 -6.75
C ALA A 96 -3.68 0.62 -6.49
N LEU A 97 -3.40 1.75 -5.84
CA LEU A 97 -4.37 2.80 -5.57
C LEU A 97 -4.91 3.50 -6.83
N GLN A 98 -4.20 3.42 -7.97
CA GLN A 98 -4.66 3.99 -9.25
C GLN A 98 -5.56 3.04 -10.06
N ARG A 99 -5.57 1.74 -9.71
CA ARG A 99 -6.40 0.77 -10.40
C ARG A 99 -7.87 0.97 -10.02
N GLN A 100 -8.75 0.85 -10.98
CA GLN A 100 -10.17 0.64 -10.70
C GLN A 100 -10.35 -0.78 -10.17
N THR A 101 -11.02 -0.91 -9.06
CA THR A 101 -11.33 -2.20 -8.45
C THR A 101 -12.76 -2.21 -7.93
N THR A 102 -13.42 -3.34 -8.06
CA THR A 102 -14.72 -3.61 -7.43
C THR A 102 -14.58 -4.16 -6.02
N ARG A 103 -13.35 -4.58 -5.64
CA ARG A 103 -13.05 -5.07 -4.29
C ARG A 103 -12.89 -3.89 -3.34
N PRO A 104 -13.47 -3.95 -2.15
CA PRO A 104 -13.21 -2.95 -1.12
C PRO A 104 -11.71 -2.95 -0.77
N GLN A 105 -11.14 -1.76 -0.59
CA GLN A 105 -9.72 -1.60 -0.27
C GLN A 105 -9.55 -0.98 1.12
N LEU A 106 -8.60 -1.50 1.88
CA LEU A 106 -8.11 -0.91 3.11
C LEU A 106 -6.64 -0.52 2.94
N LEU A 107 -6.35 0.78 2.93
CA LEU A 107 -4.99 1.29 2.99
C LEU A 107 -4.58 1.46 4.45
N VAL A 108 -3.55 0.76 4.88
CA VAL A 108 -2.95 0.92 6.21
C VAL A 108 -1.62 1.64 6.05
N THR A 109 -1.46 2.76 6.76
CA THR A 109 -0.27 3.60 6.66
C THR A 109 0.12 4.16 8.04
N THR A 110 1.22 4.88 8.11
CA THR A 110 1.65 5.57 9.33
C THR A 110 1.49 7.08 9.23
N VAL A 111 1.48 7.79 10.36
CA VAL A 111 1.47 9.26 10.38
C VAL A 111 2.63 9.82 9.55
N ASN A 112 3.82 9.25 9.74
CA ASN A 112 5.02 9.69 9.00
C ASN A 112 4.86 9.49 7.49
N ALA A 113 4.37 8.32 7.06
CA ALA A 113 4.17 8.05 5.64
C ALA A 113 3.10 8.96 5.00
N ALA A 114 2.00 9.21 5.73
CA ALA A 114 0.89 10.03 5.25
C ALA A 114 1.28 11.50 5.03
N THR A 115 2.30 11.98 5.73
CA THR A 115 2.81 13.37 5.60
C THR A 115 3.96 13.50 4.59
N GLN A 116 4.51 12.40 4.11
CA GLN A 116 5.59 12.41 3.12
C GLN A 116 5.06 12.66 1.70
N ARG A 117 5.85 13.38 0.91
CA ARG A 117 5.54 13.61 -0.51
C ARG A 117 5.61 12.31 -1.30
N THR A 118 4.71 12.19 -2.27
CA THR A 118 4.62 11.06 -3.19
C THR A 118 4.79 11.50 -4.64
N LEU A 119 5.08 10.56 -5.52
CA LEU A 119 5.04 10.79 -6.95
C LEU A 119 3.60 11.06 -7.41
N THR A 120 3.47 11.86 -8.46
CA THR A 120 2.16 12.09 -9.07
C THR A 120 1.63 10.81 -9.73
N PRO A 121 0.29 10.62 -9.82
CA PRO A 121 -0.30 9.47 -10.50
C PRO A 121 0.21 9.28 -11.93
N PHE A 122 0.47 10.38 -12.64
CA PHE A 122 1.02 10.34 -13.99
C PHE A 122 2.42 9.70 -14.04
N ARG A 123 3.32 10.13 -13.13
CA ARG A 123 4.68 9.57 -13.06
C ARG A 123 4.66 8.09 -12.68
N ILE A 124 3.82 7.68 -11.74
CA ILE A 124 3.70 6.27 -11.35
C ILE A 124 3.31 5.40 -12.54
N ARG A 125 2.35 5.84 -13.37
CA ARG A 125 1.97 5.10 -14.58
C ARG A 125 3.10 4.92 -15.58
N GLN A 126 4.03 5.87 -15.65
CA GLN A 126 5.20 5.77 -16.53
C GLN A 126 6.27 4.79 -16.01
N LEU A 127 6.29 4.53 -14.71
CA LEU A 127 7.29 3.67 -14.06
C LEU A 127 6.88 2.19 -14.01
N VAL A 128 5.65 1.86 -14.40
CA VAL A 128 5.08 0.52 -14.29
C VAL A 128 4.93 -0.10 -15.67
N ALA A 129 5.47 -1.31 -15.82
CA ALA A 129 5.17 -2.19 -16.95
C ALA A 129 4.22 -3.29 -16.47
N ARG A 130 3.17 -3.56 -17.24
CA ARG A 130 2.29 -4.70 -17.02
C ARG A 130 2.69 -5.83 -17.94
N LEU A 131 2.89 -7.00 -17.38
CA LEU A 131 3.21 -8.21 -18.10
C LEU A 131 2.12 -9.26 -17.81
N ALA A 132 1.61 -9.90 -18.84
CA ALA A 132 0.62 -10.96 -18.68
C ALA A 132 1.07 -12.25 -19.40
N PRO A 133 0.74 -13.42 -18.85
CA PRO A 133 1.01 -14.69 -19.52
C PRO A 133 0.39 -14.73 -20.92
N GLY A 134 1.16 -15.17 -21.91
CA GLY A 134 0.73 -15.26 -23.32
C GLY A 134 0.92 -13.98 -24.14
N GLU A 135 1.31 -12.87 -23.55
CA GLU A 135 1.65 -11.65 -24.28
C GLU A 135 3.06 -11.74 -24.89
N ARG A 136 3.20 -11.20 -26.10
CA ARG A 136 4.53 -11.01 -26.72
C ARG A 136 5.17 -9.78 -26.10
N ILE A 137 6.36 -9.95 -25.55
CA ILE A 137 7.12 -8.88 -24.90
C ILE A 137 8.32 -8.53 -25.77
N ASP A 138 8.50 -7.25 -26.01
CA ASP A 138 9.76 -6.72 -26.54
C ASP A 138 10.78 -6.63 -25.38
N LEU A 139 11.70 -7.59 -25.35
CA LEU A 139 12.73 -7.69 -24.31
C LEU A 139 13.67 -6.49 -24.31
N GLN A 140 13.98 -5.90 -25.48
CA GLN A 140 14.85 -4.73 -25.55
C GLN A 140 14.18 -3.53 -24.91
N ARG A 141 12.89 -3.32 -25.20
CA ARG A 141 12.10 -2.24 -24.61
C ARG A 141 11.92 -2.44 -23.10
N LEU A 142 11.68 -3.67 -22.65
CA LEU A 142 11.57 -3.98 -21.22
C LEU A 142 12.89 -3.75 -20.49
N THR A 143 14.01 -4.23 -21.04
CA THR A 143 15.36 -4.00 -20.50
C THR A 143 15.68 -2.51 -20.40
N ALA A 144 15.38 -1.74 -21.45
CA ALA A 144 15.59 -0.30 -21.45
C ALA A 144 14.74 0.40 -20.37
N LEU A 145 13.47 0.00 -20.22
CA LEU A 145 12.59 0.53 -19.18
C LEU A 145 13.12 0.22 -17.77
N LEU A 146 13.55 -1.00 -17.52
CA LEU A 146 14.08 -1.43 -16.22
C LEU A 146 15.35 -0.63 -15.89
N SER A 147 16.31 -0.57 -16.82
CA SER A 147 17.55 0.17 -16.63
C SER A 147 17.32 1.68 -16.41
N ALA A 148 16.41 2.28 -17.17
CA ALA A 148 16.04 3.71 -17.03
C ALA A 148 15.36 4.01 -15.67
N ASN A 149 14.78 3.00 -15.05
CA ASN A 149 14.12 3.12 -13.73
C ASN A 149 15.00 2.63 -12.57
N GLY A 150 16.31 2.46 -12.80
CA GLY A 150 17.27 2.18 -11.76
C GLY A 150 17.40 0.70 -11.38
N TYR A 151 16.81 -0.21 -12.17
CA TYR A 151 17.06 -1.64 -11.98
C TYR A 151 18.46 -2.00 -12.45
N GLY A 152 19.20 -2.78 -11.65
CA GLY A 152 20.52 -3.30 -11.97
C GLY A 152 20.42 -4.59 -12.79
N ARG A 153 21.19 -4.68 -13.88
CA ARG A 153 21.30 -5.95 -14.61
C ARG A 153 22.36 -6.83 -13.96
N THR A 154 22.00 -8.08 -13.66
CA THR A 154 22.84 -9.08 -13.02
C THR A 154 22.79 -10.39 -13.80
N GLU A 155 23.71 -11.30 -13.54
CA GLU A 155 23.65 -12.67 -14.09
C GLU A 155 22.60 -13.52 -13.38
N THR A 156 22.35 -13.26 -12.10
CA THR A 156 21.36 -13.96 -11.28
C THR A 156 20.69 -12.97 -10.35
N VAL A 157 19.37 -12.86 -10.43
CA VAL A 157 18.57 -11.97 -9.58
C VAL A 157 18.59 -12.49 -8.14
N ARG A 158 19.01 -11.66 -7.19
CA ARG A 158 19.07 -11.96 -5.75
C ARG A 158 18.23 -10.98 -4.93
N ASP A 159 18.22 -9.72 -5.34
CA ASP A 159 17.59 -8.64 -4.59
C ASP A 159 16.50 -7.92 -5.41
N PRO A 160 15.51 -7.32 -4.74
CA PRO A 160 14.55 -6.43 -5.38
C PRO A 160 15.28 -5.26 -6.07
N GLY A 161 14.93 -4.99 -7.32
CA GLY A 161 15.59 -3.97 -8.13
C GLY A 161 16.68 -4.52 -9.07
N GLU A 162 16.84 -5.82 -9.14
CA GLU A 162 17.69 -6.51 -10.10
C GLU A 162 16.86 -7.19 -11.19
N PHE A 163 17.50 -7.39 -12.37
CA PHE A 163 16.96 -8.21 -13.46
C PHE A 163 18.08 -8.92 -14.21
N ALA A 164 17.79 -10.03 -14.84
CA ALA A 164 18.72 -10.85 -15.64
C ALA A 164 18.29 -10.92 -17.11
#